data_93fde843e8aca3862953dee0974ef885
#
_entry.id   93fde843e8aca3862953dee0974ef885
#
_cell.length_a   1.000
_cell.length_b   1.000
_cell.length_c   1.000
_cell.angle_alpha   90.00
_cell.angle_beta   90.00
_cell.angle_gamma   90.00
#
_symmetry.space_group_name_H-M   'P 1'
#
loop_
_entity.id
_entity.type
_entity.pdbx_description
1 polymer ?
#
loop_
_entity_poly.entity_id
_entity_poly.type
_entity_poly.pdbx_seq_one_letter_code
_entity_poly.pdbx_strand_id
1 'polypeptide(L)'
;MLFRSPGCHSEVLSLGGTNYNQRYREERSLNPLLAKGHVSSILAVLAPAHHLNPPPEHAIIDQFAATETTVAREAKARGLKLKLLQRHKAEEDLAVAAASILARHEFVTRLAAMGKDLGIELPKGASSLVDKVAKQIVEQHGVAALARVGKMHFRTALRAQGLPEPPKVEWKRK
;
A
#
# COMPACT_ATOMS: atom_id res chain seq x y z
N MET A 1 -5.23 -11.65 18.30
CA MET A 1 -4.15 -12.21 19.14
C MET A 1 -3.29 -13.27 18.46
N LEU A 2 -3.63 -13.75 17.27
CA LEU A 2 -2.86 -14.74 16.49
C LEU A 2 -1.42 -14.28 16.13
N PHE A 3 -1.16 -12.98 16.05
CA PHE A 3 0.13 -12.42 15.62
C PHE A 3 1.17 -12.20 16.72
N ARG A 4 0.88 -12.66 17.94
CA ARG A 4 1.81 -12.67 19.08
C ARG A 4 2.19 -14.10 19.52
N SER A 5 1.91 -15.09 18.69
CA SER A 5 2.30 -16.47 18.97
C SER A 5 3.83 -16.61 18.92
N PRO A 6 4.44 -17.42 19.78
CA PRO A 6 5.87 -17.72 19.68
C PRO A 6 6.24 -18.19 18.27
N GLY A 7 7.30 -17.63 17.71
CA GLY A 7 7.74 -17.96 16.34
C GLY A 7 7.01 -17.21 15.22
N CYS A 8 6.02 -16.36 15.53
CA CYS A 8 5.36 -15.51 14.54
C CYS A 8 5.90 -14.07 14.64
N HIS A 9 6.57 -13.62 13.59
CA HIS A 9 7.08 -12.25 13.47
C HIS A 9 6.32 -11.50 12.38
N SER A 10 6.05 -10.23 12.62
CA SER A 10 5.32 -9.39 11.66
C SER A 10 5.89 -7.98 11.62
N GLU A 11 5.96 -7.43 10.41
CA GLU A 11 6.34 -6.06 10.15
C GLU A 11 5.33 -5.39 9.24
N VAL A 12 4.96 -4.16 9.55
CA VAL A 12 4.01 -3.39 8.75
C VAL A 12 4.66 -2.12 8.24
N LEU A 13 4.85 -2.05 6.93
CA LEU A 13 5.30 -0.83 6.26
C LEU A 13 4.10 0.07 5.98
N SER A 14 4.10 1.27 6.54
CA SER A 14 3.05 2.26 6.31
C SER A 14 3.63 3.54 5.69
N LEU A 15 3.04 3.98 4.58
CA LEU A 15 3.38 5.23 3.90
C LEU A 15 2.25 6.23 4.08
N GLY A 16 2.52 7.34 4.78
CA GLY A 16 1.60 8.49 4.83
C GLY A 16 1.45 9.15 3.45
N GLY A 17 0.36 9.90 3.24
CA GLY A 17 0.02 10.49 1.94
C GLY A 17 1.15 11.31 1.33
N THR A 18 1.82 12.16 2.10
CA THR A 18 2.95 12.98 1.61
C THR A 18 4.07 12.12 1.03
N ASN A 19 4.55 11.14 1.81
CA ASN A 19 5.64 10.25 1.38
C ASN A 19 5.21 9.37 0.20
N TYR A 20 3.96 8.89 0.21
CA TYR A 20 3.41 8.14 -0.90
C TYR A 20 3.41 8.96 -2.20
N ASN A 21 2.90 10.19 -2.13
CA ASN A 21 2.79 11.07 -3.31
C ASN A 21 4.17 11.48 -3.85
N GLN A 22 5.15 11.70 -2.97
CA GLN A 22 6.53 11.96 -3.38
C GLN A 22 7.11 10.75 -4.12
N ARG A 23 7.06 9.56 -3.53
CA ARG A 23 7.58 8.33 -4.14
C ARG A 23 6.86 7.99 -5.45
N TYR A 24 5.56 8.23 -5.53
CA TYR A 24 4.82 8.02 -6.77
C TYR A 24 5.28 8.96 -7.90
N ARG A 25 5.62 10.21 -7.59
CA ARG A 25 6.20 11.15 -8.58
C ARG A 25 7.57 10.68 -9.10
N GLU A 26 8.39 10.13 -8.21
CA GLU A 26 9.70 9.58 -8.56
C GLU A 26 9.58 8.34 -9.46
N GLU A 27 8.73 7.38 -9.08
CA GLU A 27 8.55 6.11 -9.80
C GLU A 27 7.67 6.23 -11.04
N ARG A 28 6.80 7.21 -11.11
CA ARG A 28 5.79 7.43 -12.17
C ARG A 28 4.88 6.23 -12.43
N SER A 29 4.91 5.23 -11.56
CA SER A 29 4.14 3.99 -11.68
C SER A 29 3.89 3.37 -10.31
N LEU A 30 2.73 2.72 -10.17
CA LEU A 30 2.35 2.04 -8.93
C LEU A 30 3.14 0.75 -8.71
N ASN A 31 3.41 -0.02 -9.77
CA ASN A 31 4.03 -1.34 -9.64
C ASN A 31 5.44 -1.31 -9.03
N PRO A 32 6.38 -0.43 -9.45
CA PRO A 32 7.68 -0.28 -8.78
C PRO A 32 7.54 0.13 -7.32
N LEU A 33 6.61 1.04 -7.01
CA LEU A 33 6.36 1.49 -5.64
C LEU A 33 5.89 0.33 -4.75
N LEU A 34 4.97 -0.50 -5.24
CA LEU A 34 4.50 -1.69 -4.53
C LEU A 34 5.63 -2.72 -4.37
N ALA A 35 6.43 -2.97 -5.42
CA ALA A 35 7.56 -3.89 -5.34
C ALA A 35 8.57 -3.47 -4.27
N LYS A 36 8.91 -2.18 -4.19
CA LYS A 36 9.76 -1.62 -3.13
C LYS A 36 9.15 -1.83 -1.74
N GLY A 37 7.85 -1.65 -1.61
CA GLY A 37 7.11 -1.89 -0.37
C GLY A 37 7.21 -3.35 0.07
N HIS A 38 6.88 -4.29 -0.81
CA HIS A 38 6.94 -5.73 -0.51
C HIS A 38 8.35 -6.18 -0.12
N VAL A 39 9.37 -5.81 -0.90
CA VAL A 39 10.75 -6.18 -0.59
C VAL A 39 11.22 -5.55 0.73
N SER A 40 10.80 -4.32 1.03
CA SER A 40 11.10 -3.68 2.32
C SER A 40 10.49 -4.42 3.50
N SER A 41 9.22 -4.83 3.40
CA SER A 41 8.54 -5.59 4.46
C SER A 41 9.18 -6.97 4.67
N ILE A 42 9.55 -7.67 3.58
CA ILE A 42 10.25 -8.95 3.67
C ILE A 42 11.60 -8.78 4.37
N LEU A 43 12.41 -7.80 3.96
CA LEU A 43 13.72 -7.54 4.59
C LEU A 43 13.59 -7.16 6.06
N ALA A 44 12.54 -6.42 6.44
CA ALA A 44 12.28 -6.08 7.82
C ALA A 44 11.96 -7.33 8.67
N VAL A 45 11.11 -8.23 8.16
CA VAL A 45 10.82 -9.52 8.84
C VAL A 45 12.07 -10.39 8.96
N LEU A 46 12.95 -10.37 7.95
CA LEU A 46 14.21 -11.13 7.94
C LEU A 46 15.33 -10.49 8.77
N ALA A 47 15.07 -9.37 9.44
CA ALA A 47 16.10 -8.71 10.25
C ALA A 47 16.65 -9.65 11.34
N PRO A 48 17.98 -9.66 11.56
CA PRO A 48 18.60 -10.57 12.55
C PRO A 48 18.01 -10.50 13.96
N ALA A 49 17.47 -9.33 14.33
CA ALA A 49 16.81 -9.12 15.62
C ALA A 49 15.59 -10.02 15.87
N HIS A 50 14.98 -10.56 14.82
CA HIS A 50 13.81 -11.46 14.95
C HIS A 50 14.17 -12.90 15.28
N HIS A 51 15.44 -13.30 15.17
CA HIS A 51 15.91 -14.65 15.49
C HIS A 51 15.03 -15.77 14.93
N LEU A 52 14.68 -15.68 13.63
CA LEU A 52 13.78 -16.63 12.98
C LEU A 52 14.35 -18.06 13.02
N ASN A 53 13.63 -18.99 13.66
CA ASN A 53 14.02 -20.39 13.78
C ASN A 53 12.77 -21.30 13.67
N PRO A 54 12.66 -22.16 12.62
CA PRO A 54 13.60 -22.27 11.50
C PRO A 54 13.62 -21.02 10.61
N PRO A 55 14.70 -20.77 9.84
CA PRO A 55 14.72 -19.66 8.90
C PRO A 55 13.71 -19.90 7.77
N PRO A 56 13.07 -18.84 7.24
CA PRO A 56 12.10 -18.99 6.16
C PRO A 56 12.78 -19.44 4.87
N GLU A 57 12.16 -20.38 4.15
CA GLU A 57 12.64 -20.89 2.87
C GLU A 57 12.21 -20.04 1.68
N HIS A 58 11.05 -19.40 1.78
CA HIS A 58 10.47 -18.59 0.72
C HIS A 58 9.55 -17.49 1.27
N ALA A 59 9.25 -16.50 0.45
CA ALA A 59 8.20 -15.51 0.70
C ALA A 59 7.11 -15.62 -0.37
N ILE A 60 5.85 -15.54 0.06
CA ILE A 60 4.68 -15.57 -0.82
C ILE A 60 4.15 -14.15 -0.95
N ILE A 61 3.89 -13.72 -2.18
CA ILE A 61 3.37 -12.38 -2.51
C ILE A 61 2.14 -12.55 -3.40
N ASP A 62 1.06 -11.84 -3.09
CA ASP A 62 -0.07 -11.73 -4.01
C ASP A 62 0.35 -10.96 -5.26
N GLN A 63 0.09 -11.53 -6.43
CA GLN A 63 0.55 -10.97 -7.71
C GLN A 63 -0.26 -9.74 -8.08
N PHE A 64 0.32 -8.58 -7.96
CA PHE A 64 -0.30 -7.28 -8.27
C PHE A 64 0.07 -6.73 -9.66
N ALA A 65 1.07 -7.29 -10.32
CA ALA A 65 1.55 -6.88 -11.64
C ALA A 65 1.33 -7.99 -12.67
N ALA A 66 1.26 -7.62 -13.95
CA ALA A 66 1.10 -8.58 -15.05
C ALA A 66 2.26 -9.57 -15.15
N THR A 67 3.45 -9.22 -14.63
CA THR A 67 4.64 -10.08 -14.61
C THR A 67 5.28 -10.07 -13.23
N GLU A 68 5.95 -11.16 -12.88
CA GLU A 68 6.70 -11.31 -11.62
C GLU A 68 8.01 -10.51 -11.61
N THR A 69 8.45 -10.04 -12.78
CA THR A 69 9.78 -9.44 -12.97
C THR A 69 10.00 -8.17 -12.16
N THR A 70 8.95 -7.39 -11.88
CA THR A 70 9.08 -6.12 -11.14
C THR A 70 9.56 -6.36 -9.71
N VAL A 71 8.96 -7.30 -9.00
CA VAL A 71 9.37 -7.64 -7.62
C VAL A 71 10.72 -8.36 -7.62
N ALA A 72 10.94 -9.29 -8.56
CA ALA A 72 12.19 -10.04 -8.65
C ALA A 72 13.41 -9.12 -8.90
N ARG A 73 13.24 -8.09 -9.74
CA ARG A 73 14.29 -7.09 -10.00
C ARG A 73 14.62 -6.28 -8.75
N GLU A 74 13.61 -5.79 -8.03
CA GLU A 74 13.79 -5.04 -6.78
C GLU A 74 14.45 -5.91 -5.71
N ALA A 75 14.02 -7.16 -5.56
CA ALA A 75 14.60 -8.12 -4.63
C ALA A 75 16.09 -8.36 -4.91
N LYS A 76 16.44 -8.57 -6.20
CA LYS A 76 17.84 -8.73 -6.64
C LYS A 76 18.66 -7.47 -6.35
N ALA A 77 18.14 -6.29 -6.69
CA ALA A 77 18.81 -5.02 -6.46
C ALA A 77 19.13 -4.78 -4.99
N ARG A 78 18.29 -5.29 -4.07
CA ARG A 78 18.46 -5.15 -2.62
C ARG A 78 19.11 -6.36 -1.94
N GLY A 79 19.61 -7.30 -2.72
CA GLY A 79 20.34 -8.47 -2.21
C GLY A 79 19.48 -9.47 -1.44
N LEU A 80 18.15 -9.48 -1.66
CA LEU A 80 17.27 -10.47 -1.05
C LEU A 80 17.55 -11.85 -1.66
N LYS A 81 17.98 -12.79 -0.83
CA LYS A 81 18.35 -14.15 -1.25
C LYS A 81 17.24 -15.19 -1.10
N LEU A 82 16.09 -14.76 -0.57
CA LEU A 82 14.95 -15.64 -0.34
C LEU A 82 14.21 -15.93 -1.65
N LYS A 83 13.73 -17.17 -1.83
CA LYS A 83 12.88 -17.53 -2.96
C LYS A 83 11.55 -16.77 -2.88
N LEU A 84 11.15 -16.11 -3.99
CA LEU A 84 9.88 -15.40 -4.08
C LEU A 84 8.88 -16.26 -4.87
N LEU A 85 7.70 -16.43 -4.31
CA LEU A 85 6.56 -17.08 -4.94
C LEU A 85 5.48 -16.01 -5.15
N GLN A 86 5.23 -15.64 -6.40
CA GLN A 86 4.17 -14.70 -6.76
C GLN A 86 3.03 -15.47 -7.40
N ARG A 87 1.83 -15.35 -6.87
CA ARG A 87 0.65 -16.03 -7.41
C ARG A 87 -0.61 -15.22 -7.20
N HIS A 88 -1.55 -15.38 -8.09
CA HIS A 88 -2.91 -14.83 -7.90
C HIS A 88 -3.62 -15.55 -6.75
N LYS A 89 -4.47 -14.83 -6.03
CA LYS A 89 -5.21 -15.32 -4.87
C LYS A 89 -4.28 -15.89 -3.78
N ALA A 90 -3.15 -15.25 -3.59
CA ALA A 90 -2.19 -15.71 -2.58
C ALA A 90 -2.74 -15.62 -1.15
N GLU A 91 -3.85 -14.91 -0.93
CA GLU A 91 -4.59 -14.85 0.34
C GLU A 91 -5.21 -16.19 0.77
N GLU A 92 -5.24 -17.21 -0.09
CA GLU A 92 -5.55 -18.60 0.29
C GLU A 92 -4.46 -19.18 1.22
N ASP A 93 -3.26 -18.61 1.19
CA ASP A 93 -2.19 -18.94 2.15
C ASP A 93 -2.41 -18.21 3.47
N LEU A 94 -2.29 -18.94 4.59
CA LEU A 94 -2.56 -18.41 5.92
C LEU A 94 -1.66 -17.22 6.28
N ALA A 95 -0.39 -17.27 5.91
CA ALA A 95 0.56 -16.18 6.19
C ALA A 95 0.20 -14.90 5.40
N VAL A 96 -0.21 -15.05 4.13
CA VAL A 96 -0.65 -13.91 3.29
C VAL A 96 -1.98 -13.34 3.81
N ALA A 97 -2.92 -14.20 4.19
CA ALA A 97 -4.18 -13.77 4.80
C ALA A 97 -3.92 -12.98 6.09
N ALA A 98 -3.04 -13.48 6.95
CA ALA A 98 -2.64 -12.83 8.19
C ALA A 98 -1.99 -11.46 7.92
N ALA A 99 -1.06 -11.38 6.97
CA ALA A 99 -0.42 -10.12 6.56
C ALA A 99 -1.44 -9.10 6.05
N SER A 100 -2.43 -9.56 5.25
CA SER A 100 -3.53 -8.72 4.74
C SER A 100 -4.38 -8.13 5.85
N ILE A 101 -4.68 -8.90 6.90
CA ILE A 101 -5.42 -8.42 8.08
C ILE A 101 -4.63 -7.34 8.82
N LEU A 102 -3.31 -7.54 9.03
CA LEU A 102 -2.45 -6.57 9.69
C LEU A 102 -2.36 -5.27 8.88
N ALA A 103 -2.13 -5.37 7.58
CA ALA A 103 -2.09 -4.22 6.68
C ALA A 103 -3.42 -3.46 6.66
N ARG A 104 -4.55 -4.18 6.67
CA ARG A 104 -5.88 -3.59 6.72
C ARG A 104 -6.14 -2.88 8.05
N HIS A 105 -5.75 -3.47 9.15
CA HIS A 105 -5.86 -2.85 10.48
C HIS A 105 -5.08 -1.55 10.55
N GLU A 106 -3.81 -1.55 10.15
CA GLU A 106 -2.96 -0.36 10.11
C GLU A 106 -3.56 0.74 9.24
N PHE A 107 -4.03 0.38 8.03
CA PHE A 107 -4.70 1.33 7.14
C PHE A 107 -5.91 1.99 7.78
N VAL A 108 -6.80 1.22 8.40
CA VAL A 108 -8.04 1.76 9.02
C VAL A 108 -7.70 2.63 10.22
N THR A 109 -6.75 2.21 11.05
CA THR A 109 -6.30 2.96 12.23
C THR A 109 -5.69 4.30 11.83
N ARG A 110 -4.81 4.31 10.83
CA ARG A 110 -4.20 5.57 10.35
C ARG A 110 -5.20 6.47 9.65
N LEU A 111 -6.13 5.91 8.88
CA LEU A 111 -7.18 6.70 8.24
C LEU A 111 -8.03 7.42 9.27
N ALA A 112 -8.42 6.73 10.34
CA ALA A 112 -9.17 7.32 11.45
C ALA A 112 -8.37 8.42 12.18
N ALA A 113 -7.07 8.19 12.44
CA ALA A 113 -6.21 9.19 13.06
C ALA A 113 -6.08 10.45 12.19
N MET A 114 -5.82 10.29 10.89
CA MET A 114 -5.75 11.43 9.95
C MET A 114 -7.08 12.20 9.86
N GLY A 115 -8.21 11.48 9.92
CA GLY A 115 -9.54 12.11 9.96
C GLY A 115 -9.73 12.94 11.22
N LYS A 116 -9.31 12.42 12.37
CA LYS A 116 -9.36 13.14 13.65
C LYS A 116 -8.52 14.42 13.62
N ASP A 117 -7.32 14.36 13.04
CA ASP A 117 -6.44 15.53 12.92
C ASP A 117 -7.04 16.64 12.04
N LEU A 118 -7.88 16.29 11.06
CA LEU A 118 -8.59 17.23 10.18
C LEU A 118 -9.97 17.63 10.71
N GLY A 119 -10.49 16.99 11.76
CA GLY A 119 -11.86 17.14 12.21
C GLY A 119 -12.91 16.63 11.20
N ILE A 120 -12.52 15.72 10.28
CA ILE A 120 -13.35 15.20 9.19
C ILE A 120 -13.25 13.68 9.18
N GLU A 121 -14.38 12.97 9.14
CA GLU A 121 -14.36 11.53 8.92
C GLU A 121 -13.93 11.20 7.49
N LEU A 122 -12.85 10.43 7.36
CA LEU A 122 -12.28 10.02 6.07
C LEU A 122 -12.89 8.69 5.59
N PRO A 123 -13.73 8.69 4.55
CA PRO A 123 -14.31 7.47 4.01
C PRO A 123 -13.26 6.63 3.25
N LYS A 124 -13.49 5.32 3.22
CA LYS A 124 -12.65 4.37 2.48
C LYS A 124 -13.11 4.17 1.05
N GLY A 125 -12.17 3.90 0.15
CA GLY A 125 -12.47 3.52 -1.23
C GLY A 125 -12.48 4.69 -2.21
N ALA A 126 -13.35 4.63 -3.23
CA ALA A 126 -13.44 5.60 -4.33
C ALA A 126 -14.92 5.87 -4.71
N SER A 127 -15.77 6.07 -3.73
CA SER A 127 -17.19 6.37 -3.91
C SER A 127 -17.44 7.88 -4.07
N SER A 128 -18.67 8.26 -4.41
CA SER A 128 -19.11 9.67 -4.43
C SER A 128 -18.96 10.36 -3.06
N LEU A 129 -19.07 9.60 -1.97
CA LEU A 129 -18.80 10.12 -0.63
C LEU A 129 -17.33 10.52 -0.47
N VAL A 130 -16.40 9.72 -1.01
CA VAL A 130 -14.97 10.07 -1.00
C VAL A 130 -14.69 11.32 -1.81
N ASP A 131 -15.33 11.48 -2.98
CA ASP A 131 -15.22 12.70 -3.79
C ASP A 131 -15.72 13.93 -3.05
N LYS A 132 -16.88 13.82 -2.38
CA LYS A 132 -17.47 14.90 -1.58
C LYS A 132 -16.54 15.32 -0.43
N VAL A 133 -16.02 14.35 0.33
CA VAL A 133 -15.12 14.63 1.44
C VAL A 133 -13.79 15.19 0.96
N ALA A 134 -13.23 14.67 -0.16
CA ALA A 134 -12.02 15.23 -0.75
C ALA A 134 -12.17 16.70 -1.15
N LYS A 135 -13.33 17.08 -1.72
CA LYS A 135 -13.66 18.47 -2.04
C LYS A 135 -13.77 19.33 -0.78
N GLN A 136 -14.46 18.84 0.24
CA GLN A 136 -14.55 19.51 1.53
C GLN A 136 -13.16 19.77 2.15
N ILE A 137 -12.25 18.81 2.09
CA ILE A 137 -10.88 19.00 2.59
C ILE A 137 -10.16 20.11 1.83
N VAL A 138 -10.29 20.16 0.50
CA VAL A 138 -9.67 21.23 -0.29
C VAL A 138 -10.24 22.60 0.06
N GLU A 139 -11.56 22.70 0.22
CA GLU A 139 -12.26 23.95 0.56
C GLU A 139 -11.90 24.46 1.97
N GLN A 140 -11.76 23.57 2.94
CA GLN A 140 -11.54 23.95 4.35
C GLN A 140 -10.06 24.02 4.73
N HIS A 141 -9.22 23.15 4.17
CA HIS A 141 -7.84 22.97 4.59
C HIS A 141 -6.81 23.09 3.45
N GLY A 142 -7.27 23.26 2.22
CA GLY A 142 -6.42 23.40 1.03
C GLY A 142 -5.89 22.08 0.48
N VAL A 143 -5.29 22.17 -0.73
CA VAL A 143 -4.75 21.02 -1.48
C VAL A 143 -3.63 20.30 -0.72
N ALA A 144 -2.82 21.03 0.05
CA ALA A 144 -1.75 20.43 0.85
C ALA A 144 -2.29 19.47 1.92
N ALA A 145 -3.44 19.76 2.52
CA ALA A 145 -4.11 18.87 3.47
C ALA A 145 -4.62 17.60 2.76
N LEU A 146 -5.24 17.74 1.59
CA LEU A 146 -5.64 16.59 0.78
C LEU A 146 -4.43 15.70 0.44
N ALA A 147 -3.28 16.28 0.09
CA ALA A 147 -2.06 15.53 -0.22
C ALA A 147 -1.49 14.73 0.97
N ARG A 148 -1.78 15.15 2.21
CA ARG A 148 -1.38 14.39 3.42
C ARG A 148 -2.22 13.12 3.64
N VAL A 149 -3.48 13.13 3.22
CA VAL A 149 -4.44 12.03 3.49
C VAL A 149 -4.85 11.26 2.24
N GLY A 150 -4.60 11.79 1.04
CA GLY A 150 -5.03 11.25 -0.24
C GLY A 150 -3.87 10.94 -1.18
N LYS A 151 -4.16 10.05 -2.14
CA LYS A 151 -3.25 9.72 -3.26
C LYS A 151 -3.55 10.64 -4.43
N MET A 152 -2.68 11.62 -4.67
CA MET A 152 -2.92 12.73 -5.60
C MET A 152 -2.98 12.36 -7.09
N HIS A 153 -2.55 11.16 -7.48
CA HIS A 153 -2.64 10.68 -8.87
C HIS A 153 -4.00 10.07 -9.24
N PHE A 154 -4.90 9.89 -8.27
CA PHE A 154 -6.25 9.39 -8.55
C PHE A 154 -7.20 10.50 -9.01
N ARG A 155 -8.18 10.13 -9.82
CA ARG A 155 -9.22 11.03 -10.35
C ARG A 155 -9.97 11.77 -9.26
N THR A 156 -10.24 11.16 -8.11
CA THR A 156 -10.81 11.80 -6.92
C THR A 156 -10.05 13.07 -6.52
N ALA A 157 -8.71 13.01 -6.50
CA ALA A 157 -7.91 14.17 -6.16
C ALA A 157 -7.98 15.28 -7.24
N LEU A 158 -8.09 14.91 -8.51
CA LEU A 158 -8.28 15.87 -9.61
C LEU A 158 -9.66 16.55 -9.49
N ARG A 159 -10.73 15.77 -9.30
CA ARG A 159 -12.10 16.30 -9.12
C ARG A 159 -12.19 17.25 -7.93
N ALA A 160 -11.57 16.89 -6.81
CA ALA A 160 -11.56 17.72 -5.61
C ALA A 160 -10.89 19.09 -5.83
N GLN A 161 -9.94 19.16 -6.76
CA GLN A 161 -9.23 20.39 -7.12
C GLN A 161 -9.87 21.15 -8.30
N GLY A 162 -10.95 20.63 -8.89
CA GLY A 162 -11.54 21.19 -10.11
C GLY A 162 -10.65 21.02 -11.36
N LEU A 163 -9.70 20.10 -11.33
CA LEU A 163 -8.79 19.83 -12.44
C LEU A 163 -9.42 18.85 -13.45
N PRO A 164 -9.06 18.94 -14.75
CA PRO A 164 -9.56 18.03 -15.77
C PRO A 164 -9.11 16.59 -15.48
N GLU A 165 -10.03 15.65 -15.68
CA GLU A 165 -9.71 14.23 -15.59
C GLU A 165 -9.12 13.70 -16.90
N PRO A 166 -8.14 12.80 -16.85
CA PRO A 166 -7.68 12.12 -18.05
C PRO A 166 -8.82 11.28 -18.66
N PRO A 167 -8.83 11.06 -19.99
CA PRO A 167 -9.84 10.25 -20.64
C PRO A 167 -9.93 8.87 -19.99
N LYS A 168 -11.14 8.30 -19.97
CA LYS A 168 -11.34 6.92 -19.50
C LYS A 168 -10.65 5.97 -20.48
N VAL A 169 -9.71 5.17 -19.97
CA VAL A 169 -9.15 4.07 -20.73
C VAL A 169 -10.23 2.98 -20.81
N GLU A 170 -10.74 2.73 -22.00
CA GLU A 170 -11.64 1.58 -22.22
C GLU A 170 -10.81 0.29 -22.20
N TRP A 171 -10.92 -0.44 -21.12
CA TRP A 171 -10.35 -1.79 -21.05
C TRP A 171 -11.22 -2.73 -21.90
N LYS A 172 -10.77 -3.06 -23.11
CA LYS A 172 -11.38 -4.15 -23.86
C LYS A 172 -11.20 -5.43 -23.05
N ARG A 173 -12.30 -5.98 -22.54
CA ARG A 173 -12.29 -7.34 -21.96
C ARG A 173 -11.87 -8.31 -23.08
N LYS A 174 -10.74 -8.98 -22.89
CA LYS A 174 -10.35 -10.12 -23.73
C LYS A 174 -11.12 -11.34 -23.29
#